data_607b8d690a1bbbaacd98fc98aec0251f
#
_entry.id   607b8d690a1bbbaacd98fc98aec0251f
#
_cell.length_a   1.000
_cell.length_b   1.000
_cell.length_c   1.000
_cell.angle_alpha   90.00
_cell.angle_beta   90.00
_cell.angle_gamma   90.00
#
_symmetry.space_group_name_H-M   'P 1'
#
loop_
_entity.id
_entity.type
_entity.pdbx_description
1 polymer ?
#
loop_
_entity_poly.entity_id
_entity_poly.type
_entity_poly.pdbx_seq_one_letter_code
_entity_poly.pdbx_strand_id
1 'polypeptide(L)'
;MPAPLPTLEQVTTIRPDGSRSFLYPADARGRFTAARRISAGLLVAMYLSLPWIRIGGFPAVFLDVANRRFHLFGLTLAAQDMWLLFFVITGLGFSLFFITSLLGRIWCGWACPQTVFLDHVYRRIERWIDGDAVRRRALAAAPLSAGKAGRRLLKHALYFLVSAAVAHLFLAYFVSIPDLWGMMRAAPGEHWSLFVFMGVFTGALYFNFAWFREQLCIVICPYGRIQSALTDDNTLVIGYDARRGEPRRNRRTEDGGRMTDERGPRTTAAPGAAPSSVLISPFSVSDHSSSVLRPPASGSGDCVACNRCVQVCPTGIDIRQGLQMECIGCAGCIDACDEVMTRLGRPRGLIRYDSQNAFAGRETRWIRPRTLLYGLLLLVGAGVATWALSTIHTGSFSVTRLPGAPYLVDAGTIRDQFLVRLVNKRPEPATFVVTTAGGPAEFRQSGFEAPVTVPAMGEEVRPLILQQPRSSYAGPFRFKVDVRDVAGNYRLEREVEFLGPDARLLREDEAGGKPGKDETAPNLR
;
A
#
# COMPACT_ATOMS: atom_id res chain seq x y z
N MET A 1 1.81 -38.29 17.30
CA MET A 1 1.37 -37.23 18.23
C MET A 1 1.03 -36.03 17.38
N PRO A 2 -0.12 -35.36 17.53
CA PRO A 2 -0.38 -34.09 16.87
C PRO A 2 0.63 -33.06 17.39
N ALA A 3 1.25 -32.31 16.50
CA ALA A 3 2.17 -31.24 16.86
C ALA A 3 1.50 -30.32 17.91
N PRO A 4 2.19 -29.94 18.99
CA PRO A 4 1.62 -29.05 19.99
C PRO A 4 1.19 -27.75 19.30
N LEU A 5 0.02 -27.25 19.66
CA LEU A 5 -0.47 -25.95 19.23
C LEU A 5 0.56 -24.88 19.68
N PRO A 6 0.84 -23.85 18.87
CA PRO A 6 1.76 -22.80 19.31
C PRO A 6 1.27 -22.21 20.62
N THR A 7 2.15 -22.17 21.59
CA THR A 7 1.90 -21.51 22.89
C THR A 7 1.97 -20.00 22.70
N LEU A 8 1.39 -19.22 23.64
CA LEU A 8 1.41 -17.75 23.63
C LEU A 8 2.82 -17.13 23.52
N GLU A 9 3.86 -17.90 23.84
CA GLU A 9 5.26 -17.47 23.78
C GLU A 9 5.86 -17.58 22.36
N GLN A 10 5.19 -18.28 21.43
CA GLN A 10 5.68 -18.47 20.06
C GLN A 10 4.95 -17.55 19.08
N VAL A 11 5.42 -16.32 18.97
CA VAL A 11 4.93 -15.33 18.01
C VAL A 11 5.21 -15.73 16.55
N THR A 12 6.16 -16.66 16.32
CA THR A 12 6.57 -17.07 14.98
C THR A 12 6.37 -18.58 14.76
N THR A 13 6.12 -18.98 13.52
CA THR A 13 6.12 -20.41 13.12
C THR A 13 7.53 -20.92 12.75
N ILE A 14 8.55 -20.09 12.95
CA ILE A 14 9.96 -20.47 12.81
C ILE A 14 10.43 -20.93 14.18
N ARG A 15 10.98 -22.14 14.25
CA ARG A 15 11.51 -22.71 15.48
C ARG A 15 12.91 -22.17 15.78
N PRO A 16 13.42 -22.29 17.02
CA PRO A 16 14.77 -21.87 17.38
C PRO A 16 15.88 -22.56 16.57
N ASP A 17 15.63 -23.77 16.05
CA ASP A 17 16.51 -24.53 15.17
C ASP A 17 16.48 -24.06 13.71
N GLY A 18 15.77 -22.98 13.39
CA GLY A 18 15.58 -22.47 12.04
C GLY A 18 14.56 -23.24 11.22
N SER A 19 14.06 -24.37 11.71
CA SER A 19 13.04 -25.15 11.02
C SER A 19 11.67 -24.45 11.06
N ARG A 20 10.86 -24.70 10.03
CA ARG A 20 9.55 -24.06 9.92
C ARG A 20 8.39 -25.02 10.18
N SER A 21 7.44 -24.59 11.00
CA SER A 21 6.16 -25.23 11.19
C SER A 21 5.14 -24.64 10.22
N PHE A 22 4.79 -25.39 9.15
CA PHE A 22 3.79 -24.94 8.20
C PHE A 22 2.37 -25.09 8.75
N LEU A 23 1.59 -24.02 8.60
CA LEU A 23 0.16 -24.05 8.93
C LEU A 23 -0.66 -24.58 7.76
N TYR A 24 -1.54 -25.53 8.05
CA TYR A 24 -2.49 -26.11 7.11
C TYR A 24 -3.92 -25.82 7.56
N PRO A 25 -4.46 -24.61 7.29
CA PRO A 25 -5.81 -24.27 7.71
C PRO A 25 -6.84 -25.18 7.06
N ALA A 26 -7.83 -25.61 7.86
CA ALA A 26 -8.97 -26.35 7.37
C ALA A 26 -9.97 -25.43 6.66
N ASP A 27 -10.82 -25.99 5.82
CA ASP A 27 -11.87 -25.24 5.16
C ASP A 27 -13.00 -24.90 6.12
N ALA A 28 -13.43 -23.65 6.10
CA ALA A 28 -14.68 -23.19 6.67
C ALA A 28 -15.73 -23.01 5.57
N ARG A 29 -17.00 -23.23 5.91
CA ARG A 29 -18.16 -22.94 5.06
C ARG A 29 -19.07 -21.98 5.81
N GLY A 30 -19.45 -20.87 5.17
CA GLY A 30 -20.34 -19.91 5.76
C GLY A 30 -20.36 -18.59 5.00
N ARG A 31 -21.13 -17.64 5.51
CA ARG A 31 -21.38 -16.34 4.86
C ARG A 31 -20.12 -15.50 4.73
N PHE A 32 -19.27 -15.46 5.76
CA PHE A 32 -18.05 -14.67 5.74
C PHE A 32 -17.01 -15.27 4.78
N THR A 33 -16.88 -16.60 4.79
CA THR A 33 -15.99 -17.30 3.85
C THR A 33 -16.42 -17.10 2.40
N ALA A 34 -17.72 -17.12 2.10
CA ALA A 34 -18.26 -16.86 0.76
C ALA A 34 -17.99 -15.41 0.33
N ALA A 35 -18.36 -14.44 1.16
CA ALA A 35 -18.13 -13.03 0.89
C ALA A 35 -16.64 -12.71 0.68
N ARG A 36 -15.74 -13.30 1.49
CA ARG A 36 -14.30 -13.15 1.36
C ARG A 36 -13.77 -13.73 0.05
N ARG A 37 -14.32 -14.86 -0.41
CA ARG A 37 -13.96 -15.42 -1.73
C ARG A 37 -14.37 -14.52 -2.88
N ILE A 38 -15.56 -13.92 -2.80
CA ILE A 38 -16.06 -12.97 -3.79
C ILE A 38 -15.16 -11.71 -3.80
N SER A 39 -14.89 -11.12 -2.62
CA SER A 39 -13.99 -9.97 -2.50
C SER A 39 -12.60 -10.26 -3.10
N ALA A 40 -12.01 -11.41 -2.75
CA ALA A 40 -10.71 -11.79 -3.29
C ALA A 40 -10.76 -12.02 -4.81
N GLY A 41 -11.82 -12.65 -5.33
CA GLY A 41 -12.02 -12.83 -6.77
C GLY A 41 -12.12 -11.50 -7.51
N LEU A 42 -12.88 -10.55 -6.98
CA LEU A 42 -13.00 -9.20 -7.55
C LEU A 42 -11.66 -8.45 -7.53
N LEU A 43 -10.92 -8.51 -6.43
CA LEU A 43 -9.61 -7.85 -6.32
C LEU A 43 -8.58 -8.45 -7.27
N VAL A 44 -8.54 -9.78 -7.40
CA VAL A 44 -7.66 -10.46 -8.37
C VAL A 44 -8.09 -10.13 -9.80
N ALA A 45 -9.39 -10.15 -10.11
CA ALA A 45 -9.90 -9.78 -11.43
C ALA A 45 -9.55 -8.33 -11.78
N MET A 46 -9.71 -7.40 -10.85
CA MET A 46 -9.30 -5.99 -11.00
C MET A 46 -7.80 -5.87 -11.28
N TYR A 47 -6.97 -6.55 -10.48
CA TYR A 47 -5.51 -6.57 -10.68
C TYR A 47 -5.13 -7.13 -12.06
N LEU A 48 -5.80 -8.17 -12.52
CA LEU A 48 -5.56 -8.79 -13.83
C LEU A 48 -6.01 -7.90 -15.00
N SER A 49 -7.14 -7.19 -14.86
CA SER A 49 -7.81 -6.50 -15.98
C SER A 49 -7.33 -5.07 -16.23
N LEU A 50 -6.92 -4.34 -15.17
CA LEU A 50 -6.59 -2.90 -15.29
C LEU A 50 -5.52 -2.57 -16.35
N PRO A 51 -4.45 -3.36 -16.56
CA PRO A 51 -3.47 -3.08 -17.61
C PRO A 51 -4.02 -3.26 -19.05
N TRP A 52 -5.11 -4.02 -19.21
CA TRP A 52 -5.73 -4.31 -20.51
C TRP A 52 -6.84 -3.32 -20.89
N ILE A 53 -7.49 -2.71 -19.90
CA ILE A 53 -8.54 -1.71 -20.12
C ILE A 53 -7.89 -0.42 -20.56
N ARG A 54 -8.26 0.09 -21.73
CA ARG A 54 -7.74 1.37 -22.26
C ARG A 54 -8.75 2.48 -22.07
N ILE A 55 -8.29 3.60 -21.52
CA ILE A 55 -9.06 4.83 -21.31
C ILE A 55 -8.22 5.99 -21.81
N GLY A 56 -8.71 6.77 -22.75
CA GLY A 56 -7.96 7.90 -23.32
C GLY A 56 -6.68 7.50 -24.07
N GLY A 57 -6.64 6.27 -24.66
CA GLY A 57 -5.48 5.77 -25.43
C GLY A 57 -4.43 5.02 -24.58
N PHE A 58 -4.50 5.10 -23.27
CA PHE A 58 -3.57 4.44 -22.33
C PHE A 58 -4.27 3.38 -21.47
N PRO A 59 -3.54 2.42 -20.88
CA PRO A 59 -4.10 1.53 -19.87
C PRO A 59 -4.75 2.32 -18.73
N ALA A 60 -5.83 1.78 -18.14
CA ALA A 60 -6.58 2.45 -17.07
C ALA A 60 -5.71 2.88 -15.88
N VAL A 61 -4.68 2.09 -15.59
CA VAL A 61 -3.61 2.43 -14.63
C VAL A 61 -2.28 2.13 -15.33
N PHE A 62 -1.52 3.16 -15.63
CA PHE A 62 -0.21 3.05 -16.26
C PHE A 62 0.76 4.08 -15.69
N LEU A 63 1.83 3.59 -15.09
CA LEU A 63 2.86 4.39 -14.44
C LEU A 63 4.09 4.46 -15.35
N ASP A 64 4.03 5.31 -16.37
CA ASP A 64 5.11 5.50 -17.34
C ASP A 64 6.27 6.27 -16.67
N VAL A 65 7.16 5.52 -16.04
CA VAL A 65 8.34 6.05 -15.35
C VAL A 65 9.35 6.62 -16.34
N ALA A 66 9.47 6.02 -17.52
CA ALA A 66 10.43 6.45 -18.56
C ALA A 66 10.11 7.87 -19.04
N ASN A 67 8.84 8.17 -19.27
CA ASN A 67 8.38 9.48 -19.69
C ASN A 67 7.93 10.37 -18.52
N ARG A 68 8.05 9.90 -17.28
CA ARG A 68 7.62 10.59 -16.04
C ARG A 68 6.16 11.03 -16.08
N ARG A 69 5.28 10.13 -16.54
CA ARG A 69 3.84 10.36 -16.69
C ARG A 69 3.07 9.22 -16.03
N PHE A 70 2.03 9.56 -15.29
CA PHE A 70 1.14 8.59 -14.69
C PHE A 70 -0.26 8.75 -15.25
N HIS A 71 -0.75 7.68 -15.85
CA HIS A 71 -2.10 7.61 -16.40
C HIS A 71 -3.00 6.84 -15.43
N LEU A 72 -3.99 7.52 -14.88
CA LEU A 72 -4.93 6.98 -13.90
C LEU A 72 -6.35 7.25 -14.36
N PHE A 73 -7.03 6.23 -14.84
CA PHE A 73 -8.44 6.30 -15.28
C PHE A 73 -8.72 7.43 -16.29
N GLY A 74 -7.82 7.64 -17.24
CA GLY A 74 -7.90 8.70 -18.25
C GLY A 74 -7.31 10.05 -17.83
N LEU A 75 -6.95 10.22 -16.56
CA LEU A 75 -6.22 11.38 -16.06
C LEU A 75 -4.72 11.16 -16.29
N THR A 76 -4.04 12.12 -16.91
CA THR A 76 -2.58 12.09 -17.08
C THR A 76 -1.92 13.10 -16.16
N LEU A 77 -1.11 12.61 -15.23
CA LEU A 77 -0.28 13.41 -14.35
C LEU A 77 1.14 13.48 -14.94
N ALA A 78 1.64 14.67 -15.17
CA ALA A 78 3.02 14.91 -15.58
C ALA A 78 3.94 15.09 -14.36
N ALA A 79 5.26 15.18 -14.59
CA ALA A 79 6.24 15.34 -13.53
C ALA A 79 5.95 16.53 -12.58
N GLN A 80 5.42 17.61 -13.10
CA GLN A 80 5.04 18.80 -12.33
C GLN A 80 3.78 18.62 -11.47
N ASP A 81 2.96 17.59 -11.76
CA ASP A 81 1.75 17.27 -11.01
C ASP A 81 2.01 16.19 -9.94
N MET A 82 3.26 15.75 -9.79
CA MET A 82 3.65 14.68 -8.84
C MET A 82 3.33 15.00 -7.38
N TRP A 83 3.25 16.29 -7.02
CA TRP A 83 2.81 16.70 -5.68
C TRP A 83 1.40 16.21 -5.34
N LEU A 84 0.53 15.97 -6.34
CA LEU A 84 -0.80 15.39 -6.14
C LEU A 84 -0.73 13.94 -5.63
N LEU A 85 0.30 13.19 -6.01
CA LEU A 85 0.51 11.82 -5.53
C LEU A 85 0.67 11.78 -4.01
N PHE A 86 1.25 12.84 -3.42
CA PHE A 86 1.34 12.98 -1.96
C PHE A 86 -0.05 12.92 -1.31
N PHE A 87 -1.04 13.63 -1.84
CA PHE A 87 -2.40 13.60 -1.29
C PHE A 87 -3.10 12.26 -1.48
N VAL A 88 -2.85 11.59 -2.62
CA VAL A 88 -3.39 10.25 -2.87
C VAL A 88 -2.82 9.24 -1.87
N ILE A 89 -1.50 9.21 -1.68
CA ILE A 89 -0.83 8.30 -0.76
C ILE A 89 -1.23 8.60 0.69
N THR A 90 -1.22 9.87 1.08
CA THR A 90 -1.59 10.31 2.43
C THR A 90 -3.07 10.03 2.70
N GLY A 91 -3.95 10.31 1.74
CA GLY A 91 -5.38 10.01 1.82
C GLY A 91 -5.65 8.51 1.97
N LEU A 92 -4.92 7.66 1.24
CA LEU A 92 -4.98 6.20 1.41
C LEU A 92 -4.53 5.77 2.82
N GLY A 93 -3.46 6.38 3.34
CA GLY A 93 -2.98 6.15 4.70
C GLY A 93 -4.03 6.51 5.76
N PHE A 94 -4.62 7.70 5.68
CA PHE A 94 -5.69 8.12 6.61
C PHE A 94 -6.96 7.29 6.46
N SER A 95 -7.32 6.87 5.25
CA SER A 95 -8.42 5.93 5.03
C SER A 95 -8.19 4.62 5.79
N LEU A 96 -6.97 4.06 5.70
CA LEU A 96 -6.57 2.86 6.42
C LEU A 96 -6.63 3.07 7.95
N PHE A 97 -6.18 4.21 8.46
CA PHE A 97 -6.25 4.53 9.89
C PHE A 97 -7.70 4.67 10.37
N PHE A 98 -8.54 5.34 9.60
CA PHE A 98 -9.96 5.49 9.90
C PHE A 98 -10.66 4.12 9.92
N ILE A 99 -10.48 3.32 8.87
CA ILE A 99 -11.06 1.97 8.78
C ILE A 99 -10.57 1.09 9.93
N THR A 100 -9.27 1.16 10.28
CA THR A 100 -8.70 0.37 11.36
C THR A 100 -9.23 0.77 12.72
N SER A 101 -9.42 2.05 12.98
CA SER A 101 -9.97 2.53 14.25
C SER A 101 -11.42 2.08 14.47
N LEU A 102 -12.20 1.86 13.41
CA LEU A 102 -13.58 1.38 13.46
C LEU A 102 -13.67 -0.14 13.41
N LEU A 103 -13.03 -0.76 12.42
CA LEU A 103 -13.23 -2.15 11.99
C LEU A 103 -12.00 -3.04 12.26
N GLY A 104 -11.02 -2.54 12.98
CA GLY A 104 -9.80 -3.29 13.31
C GLY A 104 -9.07 -3.80 12.07
N ARG A 105 -8.75 -5.07 12.03
CA ARG A 105 -7.92 -5.70 10.98
C ARG A 105 -8.69 -6.21 9.75
N ILE A 106 -9.82 -5.64 9.43
CA ILE A 106 -10.63 -6.09 8.30
C ILE A 106 -9.85 -6.03 6.98
N TRP A 107 -9.04 -4.97 6.79
CA TRP A 107 -8.18 -4.84 5.61
C TRP A 107 -7.26 -6.05 5.41
N CYS A 108 -6.58 -6.51 6.48
CA CYS A 108 -5.66 -7.63 6.42
C CYS A 108 -6.33 -8.93 5.97
N GLY A 109 -7.56 -9.18 6.42
CA GLY A 109 -8.28 -10.41 6.10
C GLY A 109 -9.01 -10.41 4.76
N TRP A 110 -9.37 -9.23 4.22
CA TRP A 110 -10.30 -9.12 3.11
C TRP A 110 -9.72 -8.49 1.84
N ALA A 111 -8.82 -7.51 1.97
CA ALA A 111 -8.34 -6.73 0.85
C ALA A 111 -6.82 -6.72 0.67
N CYS A 112 -6.05 -7.08 1.71
CA CYS A 112 -4.60 -7.09 1.64
C CYS A 112 -4.09 -8.06 0.56
N PRO A 113 -3.27 -7.62 -0.41
CA PRO A 113 -2.75 -8.48 -1.48
C PRO A 113 -2.06 -9.74 -0.95
N GLN A 114 -1.25 -9.63 0.12
CA GLN A 114 -0.59 -10.78 0.73
C GLN A 114 -1.57 -11.89 1.10
N THR A 115 -2.65 -11.54 1.77
CA THR A 115 -3.65 -12.51 2.23
C THR A 115 -4.54 -13.00 1.08
N VAL A 116 -4.89 -12.11 0.15
CA VAL A 116 -5.67 -12.45 -1.04
C VAL A 116 -4.94 -13.50 -1.89
N PHE A 117 -3.69 -13.25 -2.25
CA PHE A 117 -2.91 -14.20 -3.04
C PHE A 117 -2.61 -15.48 -2.24
N LEU A 118 -2.15 -15.37 -0.99
CA LEU A 118 -1.79 -16.54 -0.18
C LEU A 118 -2.98 -17.49 -0.01
N ASP A 119 -4.14 -16.99 0.41
CA ASP A 119 -5.28 -17.85 0.77
C ASP A 119 -6.10 -18.31 -0.44
N HIS A 120 -6.25 -17.42 -1.46
CA HIS A 120 -7.16 -17.67 -2.58
C HIS A 120 -6.46 -18.13 -3.86
N VAL A 121 -5.12 -18.03 -3.95
CA VAL A 121 -4.34 -18.55 -5.07
C VAL A 121 -3.42 -19.68 -4.61
N TYR A 122 -2.38 -19.39 -3.83
CA TYR A 122 -1.36 -20.40 -3.48
C TYR A 122 -1.90 -21.55 -2.61
N ARG A 123 -2.67 -21.25 -1.56
CA ARG A 123 -3.30 -22.31 -0.74
C ARG A 123 -4.38 -23.08 -1.50
N ARG A 124 -4.94 -22.54 -2.60
CA ARG A 124 -5.84 -23.29 -3.50
C ARG A 124 -5.08 -24.31 -4.32
N ILE A 125 -3.90 -23.96 -4.84
CA ILE A 125 -3.00 -24.89 -5.53
C ILE A 125 -2.64 -26.06 -4.59
N GLU A 126 -2.32 -25.78 -3.33
CA GLU A 126 -2.07 -26.83 -2.33
C GLU A 126 -3.26 -27.80 -2.19
N ARG A 127 -4.48 -27.26 -2.14
CA ARG A 127 -5.67 -28.07 -2.01
C ARG A 127 -5.93 -28.96 -3.22
N TRP A 128 -5.66 -28.46 -4.41
CA TRP A 128 -5.83 -29.23 -5.64
C TRP A 128 -4.84 -30.40 -5.73
N ILE A 129 -3.59 -30.19 -5.29
CA ILE A 129 -2.52 -31.19 -5.40
C ILE A 129 -2.48 -32.11 -4.18
N ASP A 130 -2.49 -31.55 -2.99
CA ASP A 130 -2.23 -32.26 -1.73
C ASP A 130 -3.54 -32.64 -0.98
N GLY A 131 -4.69 -32.08 -1.38
CA GLY A 131 -6.00 -32.35 -0.77
C GLY A 131 -6.32 -31.45 0.42
N ASP A 132 -7.19 -31.93 1.30
CA ASP A 132 -7.66 -31.21 2.49
C ASP A 132 -6.58 -31.04 3.58
N ALA A 133 -6.89 -30.30 4.64
CA ALA A 133 -5.92 -30.00 5.71
C ALA A 133 -5.44 -31.26 6.46
N VAL A 134 -6.29 -32.30 6.59
CA VAL A 134 -5.91 -33.55 7.25
C VAL A 134 -4.91 -34.30 6.39
N ARG A 135 -5.24 -34.44 5.09
CA ARG A 135 -4.37 -35.10 4.11
C ARG A 135 -3.03 -34.39 3.94
N ARG A 136 -3.03 -33.05 3.91
CA ARG A 136 -1.80 -32.23 3.84
C ARG A 136 -0.90 -32.46 5.04
N ARG A 137 -1.45 -32.51 6.24
CA ARG A 137 -0.69 -32.82 7.48
C ARG A 137 -0.12 -34.23 7.46
N ALA A 138 -0.92 -35.21 7.05
CA ALA A 138 -0.45 -36.59 6.90
C ALA A 138 0.65 -36.71 5.85
N LEU A 139 0.49 -36.04 4.68
CA LEU A 139 1.49 -36.02 3.64
C LEU A 139 2.79 -35.33 4.09
N ALA A 140 2.69 -34.25 4.89
CA ALA A 140 3.87 -33.59 5.45
C ALA A 140 4.67 -34.52 6.37
N ALA A 141 3.98 -35.29 7.22
CA ALA A 141 4.60 -36.24 8.16
C ALA A 141 5.11 -37.54 7.50
N ALA A 142 4.57 -37.92 6.34
CA ALA A 142 4.98 -39.15 5.66
C ALA A 142 6.44 -39.12 5.17
N PRO A 143 7.14 -40.25 5.07
CA PRO A 143 8.47 -40.32 4.49
C PRO A 143 8.48 -39.90 3.02
N LEU A 144 9.64 -39.59 2.49
CA LEU A 144 9.81 -39.21 1.08
C LEU A 144 9.56 -40.43 0.18
N SER A 145 8.58 -40.30 -0.75
CA SER A 145 8.26 -41.31 -1.78
C SER A 145 8.24 -40.63 -3.14
N ALA A 146 8.36 -41.38 -4.23
CA ALA A 146 8.30 -40.85 -5.60
C ALA A 146 7.00 -40.07 -5.83
N GLY A 147 5.85 -40.54 -5.37
CA GLY A 147 4.58 -39.82 -5.46
C GLY A 147 4.53 -38.53 -4.65
N LYS A 148 5.15 -38.50 -3.47
CA LYS A 148 5.31 -37.27 -2.66
C LYS A 148 6.25 -36.28 -3.34
N ALA A 149 7.38 -36.75 -3.91
CA ALA A 149 8.33 -35.93 -4.65
C ALA A 149 7.68 -35.31 -5.88
N GLY A 150 6.96 -36.08 -6.70
CA GLY A 150 6.23 -35.58 -7.87
C GLY A 150 5.19 -34.52 -7.54
N ARG A 151 4.38 -34.71 -6.47
CA ARG A 151 3.43 -33.68 -6.01
C ARG A 151 4.13 -32.40 -5.55
N ARG A 152 5.25 -32.53 -4.82
CA ARG A 152 6.05 -31.37 -4.41
C ARG A 152 6.59 -30.61 -5.61
N LEU A 153 7.17 -31.33 -6.58
CA LEU A 153 7.69 -30.73 -7.80
C LEU A 153 6.60 -29.96 -8.55
N LEU A 154 5.45 -30.61 -8.79
CA LEU A 154 4.31 -29.96 -9.46
C LEU A 154 3.82 -28.73 -8.71
N LYS A 155 3.71 -28.81 -7.38
CA LYS A 155 3.31 -27.68 -6.55
C LYS A 155 4.26 -26.49 -6.66
N HIS A 156 5.57 -26.73 -6.54
CA HIS A 156 6.58 -25.69 -6.64
C HIS A 156 6.69 -25.14 -8.06
N ALA A 157 6.53 -25.96 -9.09
CA ALA A 157 6.45 -25.50 -10.47
C ALA A 157 5.26 -24.54 -10.69
N LEU A 158 4.06 -24.92 -10.20
CA LEU A 158 2.90 -24.03 -10.27
C LEU A 158 3.08 -22.74 -9.44
N TYR A 159 3.71 -22.84 -8.28
CA TYR A 159 4.03 -21.63 -7.48
C TYR A 159 4.97 -20.69 -8.24
N PHE A 160 5.99 -21.23 -8.87
CA PHE A 160 6.93 -20.45 -9.67
C PHE A 160 6.22 -19.79 -10.87
N LEU A 161 5.43 -20.55 -11.61
CA LEU A 161 4.67 -20.03 -12.75
C LEU A 161 3.68 -18.91 -12.35
N VAL A 162 2.96 -19.10 -11.25
CA VAL A 162 2.04 -18.07 -10.74
C VAL A 162 2.82 -16.85 -10.26
N SER A 163 3.96 -17.04 -9.57
CA SER A 163 4.81 -15.93 -9.14
C SER A 163 5.36 -15.15 -10.33
N ALA A 164 5.80 -15.85 -11.38
CA ALA A 164 6.26 -15.23 -12.62
C ALA A 164 5.12 -14.46 -13.31
N ALA A 165 3.93 -15.06 -13.43
CA ALA A 165 2.76 -14.39 -14.01
C ALA A 165 2.37 -13.13 -13.24
N VAL A 166 2.33 -13.19 -11.90
CA VAL A 166 2.04 -12.02 -11.04
C VAL A 166 3.12 -10.95 -11.20
N ALA A 167 4.41 -11.35 -11.29
CA ALA A 167 5.51 -10.41 -11.48
C ALA A 167 5.42 -9.71 -12.85
N HIS A 168 5.17 -10.44 -13.95
CA HIS A 168 5.02 -9.85 -15.28
C HIS A 168 3.80 -8.94 -15.37
N LEU A 169 2.70 -9.33 -14.74
CA LEU A 169 1.51 -8.49 -14.68
C LEU A 169 1.75 -7.22 -13.85
N PHE A 170 2.53 -7.31 -12.77
CA PHE A 170 2.96 -6.13 -12.02
C PHE A 170 3.78 -5.18 -12.90
N LEU A 171 4.69 -5.71 -13.72
CA LEU A 171 5.49 -4.92 -14.65
C LEU A 171 4.61 -4.27 -15.73
N ALA A 172 3.48 -4.89 -16.12
CA ALA A 172 2.55 -4.33 -17.09
C ALA A 172 1.86 -3.03 -16.63
N TYR A 173 1.97 -2.66 -15.35
CA TYR A 173 1.58 -1.34 -14.85
C TYR A 173 2.64 -0.25 -15.13
N PHE A 174 3.86 -0.62 -15.51
CA PHE A 174 4.99 0.29 -15.76
C PHE A 174 5.47 0.29 -17.19
N VAL A 175 5.24 -0.80 -17.90
CA VAL A 175 5.61 -0.99 -19.30
C VAL A 175 4.36 -1.43 -20.06
N SER A 176 4.11 -0.87 -21.22
CA SER A 176 2.93 -1.25 -22.01
C SER A 176 2.97 -2.75 -22.36
N ILE A 177 1.80 -3.40 -22.41
CA ILE A 177 1.72 -4.84 -22.72
C ILE A 177 2.38 -5.20 -24.05
N PRO A 178 2.20 -4.43 -25.16
CA PRO A 178 2.90 -4.70 -26.42
C PRO A 178 4.42 -4.63 -26.28
N ASP A 179 4.95 -3.63 -25.56
CA ASP A 179 6.38 -3.46 -25.35
C ASP A 179 6.94 -4.58 -24.47
N LEU A 180 6.23 -4.90 -23.37
CA LEU A 180 6.58 -6.02 -22.51
C LEU A 180 6.64 -7.34 -23.30
N TRP A 181 5.69 -7.57 -24.17
CA TRP A 181 5.67 -8.74 -25.04
C TRP A 181 6.83 -8.77 -26.04
N GLY A 182 7.20 -7.60 -26.61
CA GLY A 182 8.39 -7.44 -27.44
C GLY A 182 9.67 -7.78 -26.68
N MET A 183 9.83 -7.23 -25.46
CA MET A 183 10.98 -7.49 -24.59
C MET A 183 11.10 -8.97 -24.17
N MET A 184 9.97 -9.64 -23.94
CA MET A 184 9.96 -11.09 -23.60
C MET A 184 10.39 -11.99 -24.78
N ARG A 185 10.28 -11.53 -26.02
CA ARG A 185 10.71 -12.24 -27.22
C ARG A 185 12.15 -11.93 -27.63
N ALA A 186 12.70 -10.82 -27.14
CA ALA A 186 14.06 -10.42 -27.37
C ALA A 186 15.05 -11.31 -26.58
N ALA A 187 16.30 -11.34 -27.00
CA ALA A 187 17.32 -12.05 -26.27
C ALA A 187 17.54 -11.40 -24.88
N PRO A 188 17.76 -12.18 -23.80
CA PRO A 188 17.95 -11.63 -22.46
C PRO A 188 19.05 -10.57 -22.37
N GLY A 189 20.07 -10.64 -23.23
CA GLY A 189 21.17 -9.67 -23.28
C GLY A 189 20.75 -8.27 -23.73
N GLU A 190 19.69 -8.15 -24.55
CA GLU A 190 19.20 -6.85 -25.05
C GLU A 190 18.52 -6.03 -23.93
N HIS A 191 17.91 -6.71 -22.95
CA HIS A 191 17.22 -6.10 -21.82
C HIS A 191 17.70 -6.67 -20.49
N TRP A 192 19.01 -6.78 -20.29
CA TRP A 192 19.63 -7.50 -19.18
C TRP A 192 19.15 -7.01 -17.80
N SER A 193 19.08 -5.70 -17.58
CA SER A 193 18.62 -5.13 -16.31
C SER A 193 17.19 -5.52 -15.97
N LEU A 194 16.30 -5.50 -16.96
CA LEU A 194 14.90 -5.90 -16.81
C LEU A 194 14.80 -7.42 -16.55
N PHE A 195 15.56 -8.22 -17.27
CA PHE A 195 15.60 -9.67 -17.08
C PHE A 195 16.05 -10.05 -15.66
N VAL A 196 17.11 -9.41 -15.15
CA VAL A 196 17.59 -9.63 -13.78
C VAL A 196 16.54 -9.16 -12.75
N PHE A 197 15.97 -7.98 -12.96
CA PHE A 197 14.89 -7.46 -12.09
C PHE A 197 13.72 -8.45 -12.02
N MET A 198 13.25 -8.95 -13.16
CA MET A 198 12.15 -9.91 -13.20
C MET A 198 12.50 -11.25 -12.55
N GLY A 199 13.72 -11.73 -12.71
CA GLY A 199 14.23 -12.93 -12.03
C GLY A 199 14.21 -12.78 -10.51
N VAL A 200 14.76 -11.67 -10.01
CA VAL A 200 14.82 -11.35 -8.57
C VAL A 200 13.41 -11.16 -8.01
N PHE A 201 12.56 -10.41 -8.70
CA PHE A 201 11.20 -10.14 -8.25
C PHE A 201 10.33 -11.40 -8.23
N THR A 202 10.41 -12.24 -9.28
CA THR A 202 9.74 -13.55 -9.32
C THR A 202 10.23 -14.45 -8.19
N GLY A 203 11.56 -14.48 -7.96
CA GLY A 203 12.16 -15.24 -6.86
C GLY A 203 11.70 -14.77 -5.48
N ALA A 204 11.60 -13.45 -5.28
CA ALA A 204 11.10 -12.87 -4.04
C ALA A 204 9.62 -13.21 -3.79
N LEU A 205 8.76 -13.12 -4.82
CA LEU A 205 7.36 -13.53 -4.72
C LEU A 205 7.24 -15.03 -4.44
N TYR A 206 8.00 -15.85 -5.17
CA TYR A 206 8.02 -17.29 -4.94
C TYR A 206 8.46 -17.62 -3.50
N PHE A 207 9.55 -17.03 -3.01
CA PHE A 207 10.01 -17.21 -1.64
C PHE A 207 8.94 -16.78 -0.62
N ASN A 208 8.34 -15.61 -0.84
CA ASN A 208 7.29 -15.09 0.04
C ASN A 208 6.10 -16.05 0.14
N PHE A 209 5.56 -16.52 -0.98
CA PHE A 209 4.35 -17.34 -0.98
C PHE A 209 4.59 -18.83 -0.75
N ALA A 210 5.76 -19.36 -1.13
CA ALA A 210 6.11 -20.75 -0.91
C ALA A 210 6.61 -21.03 0.51
N TRP A 211 7.46 -20.14 1.05
CA TRP A 211 8.15 -20.37 2.32
C TRP A 211 7.78 -19.38 3.42
N PHE A 212 7.81 -18.08 3.16
CA PHE A 212 7.64 -17.04 4.19
C PHE A 212 6.18 -16.89 4.63
N ARG A 213 5.24 -16.82 3.69
CA ARG A 213 3.77 -16.93 3.87
C ARG A 213 3.22 -15.93 4.91
N GLU A 214 2.55 -16.45 5.96
CA GLU A 214 1.97 -15.67 7.06
C GLU A 214 3.03 -14.93 7.91
N GLN A 215 4.30 -15.30 7.84
CA GLN A 215 5.37 -14.62 8.56
C GLN A 215 5.56 -13.17 8.11
N LEU A 216 5.26 -12.87 6.85
CA LEU A 216 5.27 -11.49 6.37
C LEU A 216 4.35 -10.61 7.23
N CYS A 217 3.14 -11.10 7.52
CA CYS A 217 2.15 -10.37 8.33
C CYS A 217 2.53 -10.26 9.81
N ILE A 218 3.22 -11.28 10.35
CA ILE A 218 3.54 -11.39 11.78
C ILE A 218 4.84 -10.63 12.11
N VAL A 219 5.87 -10.79 11.26
CA VAL A 219 7.24 -10.33 11.57
C VAL A 219 7.59 -9.03 10.87
N ILE A 220 7.34 -8.93 9.56
CA ILE A 220 7.85 -7.83 8.73
C ILE A 220 6.85 -6.68 8.59
N CYS A 221 5.55 -6.99 8.41
CA CYS A 221 4.56 -5.98 8.05
C CYS A 221 4.43 -4.88 9.12
N PRO A 222 4.85 -3.63 8.83
CA PRO A 222 4.78 -2.55 9.80
C PRO A 222 3.33 -2.20 10.15
N TYR A 223 2.41 -2.31 9.18
CA TYR A 223 0.99 -2.07 9.38
C TYR A 223 0.38 -3.02 10.43
N GLY A 224 0.80 -4.29 10.46
CA GLY A 224 0.37 -5.24 11.48
C GLY A 224 0.69 -4.80 12.91
N ARG A 225 1.79 -4.07 13.11
CA ARG A 225 2.21 -3.53 14.42
C ARG A 225 1.55 -2.20 14.74
N ILE A 226 1.48 -1.27 13.77
CA ILE A 226 0.82 0.03 13.92
C ILE A 226 -0.66 -0.13 14.24
N GLN A 227 -1.32 -1.14 13.68
CA GLN A 227 -2.74 -1.42 13.93
C GLN A 227 -3.06 -1.63 15.41
N SER A 228 -2.18 -2.25 16.18
CA SER A 228 -2.42 -2.45 17.60
C SER A 228 -2.53 -1.13 18.37
N ALA A 229 -1.77 -0.11 17.94
CA ALA A 229 -1.87 1.24 18.51
C ALA A 229 -3.12 2.00 18.03
N LEU A 230 -3.70 1.60 16.89
CA LEU A 230 -4.90 2.24 16.32
C LEU A 230 -6.21 1.63 16.85
N THR A 231 -6.17 0.42 17.40
CA THR A 231 -7.34 -0.25 17.98
C THR A 231 -7.53 0.10 19.45
N ASP A 232 -8.77 0.12 19.92
CA ASP A 232 -9.15 0.31 21.32
C ASP A 232 -10.34 -0.59 21.69
N ASP A 233 -10.84 -0.50 22.93
CA ASP A 233 -11.94 -1.34 23.45
C ASP A 233 -13.27 -1.16 22.70
N ASN A 234 -13.43 -0.11 21.90
CA ASN A 234 -14.61 0.12 21.07
C ASN A 234 -14.43 -0.27 19.60
N THR A 235 -13.23 -0.66 19.21
CA THR A 235 -12.95 -1.10 17.84
C THR A 235 -13.57 -2.48 17.61
N LEU A 236 -14.21 -2.69 16.46
CA LEU A 236 -14.73 -4.00 16.07
C LEU A 236 -13.58 -4.96 15.79
N VAL A 237 -13.55 -6.05 16.54
CA VAL A 237 -12.59 -7.14 16.39
C VAL A 237 -13.32 -8.48 16.40
N ILE A 238 -12.68 -9.53 15.94
CA ILE A 238 -13.21 -10.88 16.12
C ILE A 238 -12.85 -11.30 17.54
N GLY A 239 -13.86 -11.70 18.31
CA GLY A 239 -13.70 -12.16 19.67
C GLY A 239 -14.56 -13.37 19.99
N TYR A 240 -14.20 -14.05 21.07
CA TYR A 240 -14.93 -15.16 21.67
C TYR A 240 -15.69 -14.64 22.90
N ASP A 241 -16.97 -14.95 22.98
CA ASP A 241 -17.82 -14.59 24.11
C ASP A 241 -17.59 -15.57 25.27
N ALA A 242 -16.65 -15.19 26.16
CA ALA A 242 -16.32 -16.02 27.32
C ALA A 242 -17.48 -16.14 28.33
N ARG A 243 -18.34 -15.12 28.44
CA ARG A 243 -19.51 -15.17 29.34
C ARG A 243 -20.47 -16.28 28.97
N ARG A 244 -20.60 -16.52 27.68
CA ARG A 244 -21.49 -17.53 27.12
C ARG A 244 -20.80 -18.88 26.94
N GLY A 245 -19.49 -18.86 26.66
CA GLY A 245 -18.73 -20.04 26.27
C GLY A 245 -18.03 -20.79 27.39
N GLU A 246 -17.80 -20.15 28.55
CA GLU A 246 -17.13 -20.78 29.68
C GLU A 246 -18.13 -21.19 30.79
N PRO A 247 -17.87 -22.29 31.58
CA PRO A 247 -16.75 -23.22 31.45
C PRO A 247 -16.93 -24.17 30.24
N ARG A 248 -15.82 -24.44 29.54
CA ARG A 248 -15.84 -25.31 28.34
C ARG A 248 -16.14 -26.74 28.75
N ARG A 249 -17.04 -27.41 27.99
CA ARG A 249 -17.25 -28.83 28.14
C ARG A 249 -16.02 -29.62 27.70
N ASN A 250 -15.44 -30.39 28.61
CA ASN A 250 -14.37 -31.30 28.27
C ASN A 250 -15.03 -32.61 27.74
N ARG A 251 -14.76 -32.99 26.49
CA ARG A 251 -15.29 -34.21 25.85
C ARG A 251 -14.96 -35.52 26.60
N ARG A 252 -14.03 -35.43 27.59
CA ARG A 252 -13.62 -36.57 28.43
C ARG A 252 -14.56 -36.88 29.60
N THR A 253 -15.50 -36.00 29.93
CA THR A 253 -16.36 -36.17 31.11
C THR A 253 -17.74 -36.82 30.82
N GLU A 254 -18.07 -37.04 29.54
CA GLU A 254 -19.37 -37.65 29.19
C GLU A 254 -19.32 -39.19 29.05
N ASP A 255 -18.15 -39.81 28.88
CA ASP A 255 -18.01 -41.29 28.75
C ASP A 255 -17.54 -42.00 30.03
N GLY A 256 -17.57 -41.35 31.18
CA GLY A 256 -17.02 -41.90 32.42
C GLY A 256 -17.89 -41.70 33.65
N GLY A 257 -19.16 -42.01 33.59
CA GLY A 257 -19.99 -42.16 34.77
C GLY A 257 -19.75 -43.52 35.46
N ARG A 258 -18.55 -43.73 36.03
CA ARG A 258 -18.37 -44.77 37.07
C ARG A 258 -17.20 -44.35 37.99
N MET A 259 -17.56 -43.77 39.13
CA MET A 259 -16.63 -43.55 40.21
C MET A 259 -16.17 -44.91 40.74
N THR A 260 -14.90 -45.23 40.64
CA THR A 260 -14.21 -46.10 41.59
C THR A 260 -13.24 -45.26 42.38
N ASP A 261 -13.55 -45.19 43.66
CA ASP A 261 -12.75 -44.59 44.73
C ASP A 261 -11.52 -45.48 44.93
N GLU A 262 -10.35 -45.01 44.49
CA GLU A 262 -9.07 -45.61 44.89
C GLU A 262 -8.14 -44.55 45.46
N ARG A 263 -8.06 -44.54 46.79
CA ARG A 263 -7.03 -43.89 47.58
C ARG A 263 -5.66 -44.47 47.23
N GLY A 264 -4.77 -43.67 46.62
CA GLY A 264 -3.35 -44.00 46.47
C GLY A 264 -2.49 -43.14 47.40
N PRO A 265 -1.29 -43.57 47.81
CA PRO A 265 -0.66 -43.21 49.07
C PRO A 265 0.12 -41.88 49.00
N ARG A 266 0.10 -41.18 50.16
CA ARG A 266 0.94 -40.02 50.47
C ARG A 266 2.41 -40.41 50.46
N THR A 267 3.25 -39.78 49.67
CA THR A 267 4.69 -39.78 49.88
C THR A 267 5.13 -38.41 50.45
N THR A 268 5.86 -38.53 51.52
CA THR A 268 6.40 -37.47 52.39
C THR A 268 7.51 -36.68 51.67
N ALA A 269 7.51 -35.38 51.92
CA ALA A 269 8.54 -34.44 51.47
C ALA A 269 9.80 -34.55 52.36
N ALA A 270 10.98 -34.37 51.73
CA ALA A 270 12.23 -34.03 52.41
C ALA A 270 12.69 -32.63 51.95
N PRO A 271 13.22 -31.81 52.88
CA PRO A 271 13.59 -30.42 52.60
C PRO A 271 15.10 -30.25 52.28
N GLY A 272 15.41 -29.32 51.39
CA GLY A 272 16.75 -28.73 51.39
C GLY A 272 17.36 -28.54 49.99
N ALA A 273 17.35 -27.33 49.53
CA ALA A 273 18.46 -26.63 48.90
C ALA A 273 18.01 -25.22 48.44
N ALA A 274 18.69 -24.20 48.92
CA ALA A 274 18.45 -22.80 48.61
C ALA A 274 19.05 -22.43 47.25
N PRO A 275 18.42 -21.54 46.46
CA PRO A 275 19.01 -20.99 45.26
C PRO A 275 19.64 -19.62 45.47
N SER A 276 20.72 -19.41 44.75
CA SER A 276 21.48 -18.18 44.66
C SER A 276 20.69 -17.08 43.93
N SER A 277 20.71 -15.90 44.51
CA SER A 277 20.11 -14.66 44.05
C SER A 277 20.79 -14.09 42.80
N VAL A 278 20.03 -13.83 41.76
CA VAL A 278 20.38 -12.88 40.68
C VAL A 278 19.37 -11.73 40.72
N LEU A 279 19.89 -10.56 41.06
CA LEU A 279 19.17 -9.29 41.08
C LEU A 279 18.88 -8.84 39.65
N ILE A 280 17.61 -8.75 39.27
CA ILE A 280 17.14 -7.98 38.11
C ILE A 280 16.09 -7.01 38.62
N SER A 281 16.35 -5.71 38.41
CA SER A 281 15.51 -4.58 38.81
C SER A 281 14.10 -4.64 38.24
N PRO A 282 13.07 -4.18 38.96
CA PRO A 282 11.70 -4.23 38.50
C PRO A 282 11.37 -3.05 37.58
N PHE A 283 10.99 -3.34 36.35
CA PHE A 283 10.22 -2.43 35.53
C PHE A 283 8.77 -2.56 35.98
N SER A 284 8.23 -1.52 36.56
CA SER A 284 6.84 -1.47 37.03
C SER A 284 5.87 -1.50 35.83
N VAL A 285 5.30 -2.66 35.61
CA VAL A 285 4.08 -2.81 34.83
C VAL A 285 2.92 -2.55 35.77
N SER A 286 2.18 -1.48 35.54
CA SER A 286 0.94 -1.17 36.24
C SER A 286 -0.04 -2.34 36.07
N ASP A 287 -0.34 -2.98 37.18
CA ASP A 287 -1.42 -3.96 37.32
C ASP A 287 -2.75 -3.37 36.86
N HIS A 288 -3.15 -3.68 35.63
CA HIS A 288 -4.55 -3.66 35.30
C HIS A 288 -5.16 -4.94 35.85
N SER A 289 -5.70 -4.82 37.06
CA SER A 289 -6.54 -5.82 37.69
C SER A 289 -7.53 -6.40 36.72
N SER A 290 -7.24 -7.60 36.24
CA SER A 290 -8.21 -8.45 35.58
C SER A 290 -9.34 -8.68 36.57
N SER A 291 -10.45 -7.94 36.45
CA SER A 291 -11.69 -8.26 37.12
C SER A 291 -12.09 -9.67 36.70
N VAL A 292 -11.78 -10.63 37.57
CA VAL A 292 -12.26 -12.00 37.45
C VAL A 292 -13.79 -11.95 37.52
N LEU A 293 -14.44 -11.90 36.39
CA LEU A 293 -15.88 -12.01 36.27
C LEU A 293 -16.28 -13.41 36.77
N ARG A 294 -16.92 -13.42 37.93
CA ARG A 294 -17.51 -14.62 38.53
C ARG A 294 -18.42 -15.28 37.50
N PRO A 295 -18.21 -16.58 37.15
CA PRO A 295 -19.10 -17.27 36.24
C PRO A 295 -20.52 -17.35 36.82
N PRO A 296 -21.57 -17.25 35.96
CA PRO A 296 -22.92 -17.51 36.44
C PRO A 296 -23.03 -18.95 36.93
N ALA A 297 -23.67 -19.10 38.07
CA ALA A 297 -23.88 -20.38 38.72
C ALA A 297 -24.66 -21.36 37.81
N SER A 298 -24.21 -22.63 37.78
CA SER A 298 -24.89 -23.81 37.24
C SER A 298 -25.18 -23.83 35.72
N GLY A 299 -24.22 -24.32 34.95
CA GLY A 299 -24.42 -24.69 33.56
C GLY A 299 -23.09 -24.77 32.81
N SER A 300 -22.81 -25.87 32.10
CA SER A 300 -21.68 -25.89 31.17
C SER A 300 -21.89 -24.86 30.08
N GLY A 301 -20.87 -24.08 29.75
CA GLY A 301 -20.92 -23.09 28.68
C GLY A 301 -21.20 -23.68 27.30
N ASP A 302 -21.49 -22.83 26.34
CA ASP A 302 -21.82 -23.24 24.97
C ASP A 302 -20.63 -23.83 24.21
N CYS A 303 -19.40 -23.56 24.61
CA CYS A 303 -18.21 -24.05 23.93
C CYS A 303 -17.93 -25.53 24.25
N VAL A 304 -17.99 -26.38 23.20
CA VAL A 304 -17.72 -27.84 23.31
C VAL A 304 -16.25 -28.20 23.05
N ALA A 305 -15.33 -27.27 23.13
CA ALA A 305 -13.89 -27.46 22.95
C ALA A 305 -13.50 -28.25 21.66
N CYS A 306 -14.27 -28.12 20.57
CA CYS A 306 -14.04 -28.85 19.31
C CYS A 306 -12.81 -28.41 18.52
N ASN A 307 -12.17 -27.29 18.88
CA ASN A 307 -10.98 -26.70 18.26
C ASN A 307 -11.14 -26.34 16.76
N ARG A 308 -12.37 -26.33 16.21
CA ARG A 308 -12.59 -25.98 14.79
C ARG A 308 -12.16 -24.56 14.49
N CYS A 309 -12.39 -23.60 15.40
CA CYS A 309 -11.95 -22.20 15.26
C CYS A 309 -10.43 -22.08 15.09
N VAL A 310 -9.65 -22.90 15.79
CA VAL A 310 -8.17 -22.93 15.67
C VAL A 310 -7.75 -23.60 14.36
N GLN A 311 -8.39 -24.71 14.00
CA GLN A 311 -8.05 -25.47 12.78
C GLN A 311 -8.26 -24.68 11.49
N VAL A 312 -9.23 -23.78 11.44
CA VAL A 312 -9.53 -22.96 10.25
C VAL A 312 -8.71 -21.68 10.21
N CYS A 313 -8.01 -21.33 11.30
CA CYS A 313 -7.28 -20.08 11.39
C CYS A 313 -6.07 -20.06 10.45
N PRO A 314 -5.95 -19.08 9.53
CA PRO A 314 -4.84 -18.98 8.60
C PRO A 314 -3.52 -18.59 9.25
N THR A 315 -3.57 -17.98 10.45
CA THR A 315 -2.41 -17.60 11.28
C THR A 315 -2.20 -18.53 12.46
N GLY A 316 -3.08 -19.52 12.68
CA GLY A 316 -2.91 -20.57 13.68
C GLY A 316 -3.20 -20.16 15.12
N ILE A 317 -3.84 -19.02 15.36
CA ILE A 317 -4.16 -18.53 16.71
C ILE A 317 -5.37 -19.28 17.32
N ASP A 318 -5.43 -19.29 18.64
CA ASP A 318 -6.62 -19.69 19.39
C ASP A 318 -7.40 -18.47 19.87
N ILE A 319 -8.45 -18.10 19.13
CA ILE A 319 -9.28 -16.93 19.39
C ILE A 319 -9.97 -16.99 20.78
N ARG A 320 -10.07 -18.16 21.40
CA ARG A 320 -10.66 -18.33 22.72
C ARG A 320 -9.79 -17.81 23.87
N GLN A 321 -8.51 -17.55 23.58
CA GLN A 321 -7.55 -16.95 24.53
C GLN A 321 -7.62 -15.42 24.55
N GLY A 322 -8.61 -14.82 23.87
CA GLY A 322 -8.79 -13.40 23.77
C GLY A 322 -8.21 -12.79 22.50
N LEU A 323 -8.13 -11.47 22.47
CA LEU A 323 -7.60 -10.73 21.33
C LEU A 323 -6.10 -10.98 21.17
N GLN A 324 -5.69 -11.42 19.98
CA GLN A 324 -4.29 -11.66 19.64
C GLN A 324 -3.89 -10.79 18.44
N MET A 325 -2.65 -10.28 18.50
CA MET A 325 -2.10 -9.37 17.48
C MET A 325 -1.96 -10.04 16.10
N GLU A 326 -1.87 -11.35 16.03
CA GLU A 326 -1.76 -12.14 14.81
C GLU A 326 -3.11 -12.37 14.12
N CYS A 327 -4.22 -12.00 14.75
CA CYS A 327 -5.55 -12.10 14.13
C CYS A 327 -5.67 -11.14 12.95
N ILE A 328 -5.87 -11.67 11.75
CA ILE A 328 -6.04 -10.86 10.52
C ILE A 328 -7.50 -10.46 10.24
N GLY A 329 -8.43 -10.75 11.13
CA GLY A 329 -9.83 -10.38 10.95
C GLY A 329 -10.55 -11.13 9.80
N CYS A 330 -10.15 -12.34 9.44
CA CYS A 330 -10.67 -13.07 8.29
C CYS A 330 -12.04 -13.72 8.48
N ALA A 331 -12.56 -13.77 9.72
CA ALA A 331 -13.86 -14.36 10.11
C ALA A 331 -14.07 -15.86 9.83
N GLY A 332 -13.04 -16.60 9.41
CA GLY A 332 -13.16 -18.04 9.20
C GLY A 332 -13.55 -18.83 10.46
N CYS A 333 -13.09 -18.37 11.64
CA CYS A 333 -13.45 -18.95 12.94
C CYS A 333 -14.92 -18.70 13.31
N ILE A 334 -15.54 -17.60 12.86
CA ILE A 334 -16.96 -17.33 13.06
C ILE A 334 -17.78 -18.38 12.31
N ASP A 335 -17.54 -18.53 11.01
CA ASP A 335 -18.27 -19.50 10.17
C ASP A 335 -18.10 -20.93 10.70
N ALA A 336 -16.88 -21.31 11.09
CA ALA A 336 -16.59 -22.63 11.62
C ALA A 336 -17.27 -22.91 12.97
N CYS A 337 -17.37 -21.90 13.84
CA CYS A 337 -18.07 -22.01 15.12
C CYS A 337 -19.57 -22.05 14.91
N ASP A 338 -20.12 -21.18 14.06
CA ASP A 338 -21.55 -21.12 13.76
C ASP A 338 -22.03 -22.44 13.12
N GLU A 339 -21.22 -23.10 12.30
CA GLU A 339 -21.52 -24.44 11.76
C GLU A 339 -21.67 -25.46 12.87
N VAL A 340 -20.77 -25.47 13.85
CA VAL A 340 -20.83 -26.40 15.00
C VAL A 340 -22.01 -26.06 15.92
N MET A 341 -22.21 -24.77 16.24
CA MET A 341 -23.36 -24.34 17.07
C MET A 341 -24.69 -24.73 16.44
N THR A 342 -24.84 -24.56 15.13
CA THR A 342 -26.05 -24.95 14.41
C THR A 342 -26.29 -26.47 14.47
N ARG A 343 -25.24 -27.29 14.31
CA ARG A 343 -25.35 -28.74 14.43
C ARG A 343 -25.78 -29.23 15.82
N LEU A 344 -25.38 -28.45 16.84
CA LEU A 344 -25.72 -28.74 18.24
C LEU A 344 -27.06 -28.13 18.69
N GLY A 345 -27.79 -27.46 17.80
CA GLY A 345 -29.02 -26.74 18.16
C GLY A 345 -28.80 -25.54 19.08
N ARG A 346 -27.57 -24.99 19.14
CA ARG A 346 -27.21 -23.85 19.99
C ARG A 346 -27.22 -22.52 19.21
N PRO A 347 -27.49 -21.38 19.88
CA PRO A 347 -27.49 -20.10 19.22
C PRO A 347 -26.12 -19.78 18.62
N ARG A 348 -26.08 -19.24 17.39
CA ARG A 348 -24.88 -18.76 16.69
C ARG A 348 -24.26 -17.56 17.40
N GLY A 349 -23.05 -17.13 16.96
CA GLY A 349 -22.41 -15.91 17.43
C GLY A 349 -21.62 -16.06 18.73
N LEU A 350 -21.22 -17.29 19.08
CA LEU A 350 -20.26 -17.52 20.17
C LEU A 350 -18.90 -16.90 19.87
N ILE A 351 -18.49 -16.93 18.57
CA ILE A 351 -17.41 -16.13 18.03
C ILE A 351 -18.04 -15.15 17.05
N ARG A 352 -17.80 -13.85 17.21
CA ARG A 352 -18.42 -12.82 16.38
C ARG A 352 -17.52 -11.58 16.22
N TYR A 353 -17.88 -10.72 15.28
CA TYR A 353 -17.38 -9.35 15.26
C TYR A 353 -18.11 -8.55 16.33
N ASP A 354 -17.36 -8.01 17.28
CA ASP A 354 -17.88 -7.12 18.31
C ASP A 354 -16.75 -6.30 18.91
N SER A 355 -17.06 -5.31 19.75
CA SER A 355 -16.06 -4.56 20.50
C SER A 355 -15.71 -5.27 21.82
N GLN A 356 -14.54 -4.99 22.38
CA GLN A 356 -14.15 -5.46 23.72
C GLN A 356 -15.19 -5.02 24.78
N ASN A 357 -15.70 -3.79 24.65
CA ASN A 357 -16.76 -3.27 25.51
C ASN A 357 -18.04 -4.10 25.41
N ALA A 358 -18.48 -4.46 24.19
CA ALA A 358 -19.67 -5.30 24.00
C ALA A 358 -19.47 -6.71 24.57
N PHE A 359 -18.30 -7.33 24.41
CA PHE A 359 -17.97 -8.60 25.07
C PHE A 359 -17.99 -8.47 26.61
N ALA A 360 -17.60 -7.30 27.14
CA ALA A 360 -17.72 -7.00 28.55
C ALA A 360 -19.15 -6.58 29.00
N GLY A 361 -20.13 -6.54 28.06
CA GLY A 361 -21.51 -6.12 28.32
C GLY A 361 -21.68 -4.61 28.50
N ARG A 362 -20.75 -3.83 27.99
CA ARG A 362 -20.80 -2.37 27.92
C ARG A 362 -21.18 -1.92 26.53
N GLU A 363 -21.74 -0.72 26.40
CA GLU A 363 -22.08 -0.17 25.07
C GLU A 363 -20.83 0.19 24.27
N THR A 364 -20.87 -0.09 22.96
CA THR A 364 -19.82 0.33 22.02
C THR A 364 -20.03 1.78 21.61
N ARG A 365 -19.04 2.63 21.84
CA ARG A 365 -19.04 4.02 21.40
C ARG A 365 -18.41 4.14 20.02
N TRP A 366 -19.22 4.40 19.00
CA TRP A 366 -18.75 4.58 17.62
C TRP A 366 -18.10 5.94 17.41
N ILE A 367 -18.69 7.00 17.96
CA ILE A 367 -18.19 8.38 17.86
C ILE A 367 -17.23 8.63 19.02
N ARG A 368 -15.97 8.81 18.70
CA ARG A 368 -14.86 8.99 19.64
C ARG A 368 -13.94 10.09 19.13
N PRO A 369 -13.20 10.81 19.98
CA PRO A 369 -12.25 11.84 19.54
C PRO A 369 -11.28 11.32 18.47
N ARG A 370 -10.77 10.09 18.62
CA ARG A 370 -9.87 9.45 17.66
C ARG A 370 -10.53 9.19 16.31
N THR A 371 -11.74 8.63 16.26
CA THR A 371 -12.45 8.36 15.00
C THR A 371 -12.87 9.66 14.32
N LEU A 372 -13.25 10.68 15.09
CA LEU A 372 -13.54 12.01 14.56
C LEU A 372 -12.28 12.66 13.95
N LEU A 373 -11.15 12.58 14.64
CA LEU A 373 -9.89 13.12 14.12
C LEU A 373 -9.47 12.45 12.80
N TYR A 374 -9.49 11.12 12.75
CA TYR A 374 -9.12 10.42 11.51
C TYR A 374 -10.13 10.64 10.39
N GLY A 375 -11.42 10.72 10.71
CA GLY A 375 -12.47 11.07 9.76
C GLY A 375 -12.31 12.50 9.23
N LEU A 376 -12.00 13.46 10.09
CA LEU A 376 -11.73 14.84 9.70
C LEU A 376 -10.50 14.93 8.79
N LEU A 377 -9.39 14.29 9.16
CA LEU A 377 -8.16 14.28 8.35
C LEU A 377 -8.42 13.65 6.97
N LEU A 378 -9.22 12.57 6.92
CA LEU A 378 -9.63 11.96 5.66
C LEU A 378 -10.47 12.90 4.81
N LEU A 379 -11.47 13.57 5.40
CA LEU A 379 -12.34 14.51 4.69
C LEU A 379 -11.57 15.74 4.19
N VAL A 380 -10.69 16.30 5.01
CA VAL A 380 -9.82 17.43 4.61
C VAL A 380 -8.89 16.98 3.48
N GLY A 381 -8.24 15.82 3.62
CA GLY A 381 -7.36 15.28 2.58
C GLY A 381 -8.11 15.00 1.26
N ALA A 382 -9.30 14.42 1.33
CA ALA A 382 -10.16 14.20 0.16
C ALA A 382 -10.62 15.52 -0.47
N GLY A 383 -10.99 16.50 0.33
CA GLY A 383 -11.38 17.84 -0.14
C GLY A 383 -10.24 18.55 -0.86
N VAL A 384 -9.04 18.55 -0.27
CA VAL A 384 -7.85 19.14 -0.90
C VAL A 384 -7.49 18.37 -2.19
N ALA A 385 -7.52 17.03 -2.18
CA ALA A 385 -7.25 16.23 -3.36
C ALA A 385 -8.26 16.51 -4.50
N THR A 386 -9.54 16.60 -4.18
CA THR A 386 -10.61 16.93 -5.15
C THR A 386 -10.42 18.32 -5.73
N TRP A 387 -10.15 19.30 -4.88
CA TRP A 387 -9.85 20.68 -5.31
C TRP A 387 -8.60 20.69 -6.20
N ALA A 388 -7.53 20.04 -5.79
CA ALA A 388 -6.30 19.96 -6.57
C ALA A 388 -6.49 19.27 -7.92
N LEU A 389 -7.28 18.19 -7.96
CA LEU A 389 -7.65 17.51 -9.22
C LEU A 389 -8.49 18.41 -10.15
N SER A 390 -9.38 19.24 -9.59
CA SER A 390 -10.18 20.19 -10.38
C SER A 390 -9.34 21.34 -10.98
N THR A 391 -8.14 21.59 -10.45
CA THR A 391 -7.22 22.62 -10.95
C THR A 391 -6.22 22.09 -11.98
N ILE A 392 -6.27 20.80 -12.32
CA ILE A 392 -5.39 20.23 -13.37
C ILE A 392 -5.81 20.76 -14.73
N HIS A 393 -4.89 21.45 -15.36
CA HIS A 393 -5.07 21.92 -16.74
C HIS A 393 -4.63 20.84 -17.76
N THR A 394 -5.29 20.85 -18.91
CA THR A 394 -5.00 19.94 -20.04
C THR A 394 -3.68 20.23 -20.75
N GLY A 395 -3.01 21.31 -20.39
CA GLY A 395 -1.67 21.67 -20.81
C GLY A 395 -0.91 22.29 -19.64
N SER A 396 0.39 22.37 -19.75
CA SER A 396 1.22 23.12 -18.81
C SER A 396 2.37 23.77 -19.54
N PHE A 397 2.87 24.87 -18.96
CA PHE A 397 4.08 25.49 -19.48
C PHE A 397 5.00 25.93 -18.34
N SER A 398 6.28 25.97 -18.64
CA SER A 398 7.28 26.57 -17.77
C SER A 398 8.17 27.52 -18.55
N VAL A 399 8.58 28.59 -17.89
CA VAL A 399 9.52 29.56 -18.42
C VAL A 399 10.72 29.56 -17.50
N THR A 400 11.87 29.20 -18.03
CA THR A 400 13.14 29.18 -17.29
C THR A 400 14.16 30.00 -18.05
N ARG A 401 14.98 30.77 -17.34
CA ARG A 401 16.07 31.54 -17.95
C ARG A 401 17.09 30.55 -18.54
N LEU A 402 17.64 30.92 -19.72
CA LEU A 402 18.69 30.10 -20.33
C LEU A 402 19.93 30.10 -19.42
N PRO A 403 20.56 28.92 -19.19
CA PRO A 403 21.81 28.85 -18.42
C PRO A 403 22.93 29.69 -19.10
N GLY A 404 23.65 30.46 -18.32
CA GLY A 404 24.73 31.31 -18.81
C GLY A 404 24.62 32.76 -18.29
N ALA A 405 24.97 33.72 -19.13
CA ALA A 405 24.84 35.11 -18.74
C ALA A 405 23.36 35.48 -18.54
N PRO A 406 23.00 36.18 -17.45
CA PRO A 406 21.60 36.49 -17.14
C PRO A 406 20.97 37.44 -18.18
N TYR A 407 21.77 38.21 -18.87
CA TYR A 407 21.40 39.08 -20.01
C TYR A 407 22.61 39.28 -20.91
N LEU A 408 22.36 39.71 -22.12
CA LEU A 408 23.38 40.11 -23.12
C LEU A 408 23.18 41.57 -23.49
N VAL A 409 24.27 42.33 -23.57
CA VAL A 409 24.25 43.73 -23.98
C VAL A 409 24.95 43.84 -25.33
N ASP A 410 24.19 44.13 -26.36
CA ASP A 410 24.71 44.45 -27.69
C ASP A 410 24.82 45.98 -27.88
N ALA A 411 25.39 46.40 -29.02
CA ALA A 411 25.62 47.83 -29.32
C ALA A 411 24.33 48.70 -29.22
N GLY A 412 23.16 48.15 -29.48
CA GLY A 412 21.89 48.90 -29.48
C GLY A 412 20.77 48.28 -28.66
N THR A 413 20.95 47.07 -28.15
CA THR A 413 19.88 46.33 -27.49
C THR A 413 20.35 45.54 -26.28
N ILE A 414 19.48 45.39 -25.31
CA ILE A 414 19.62 44.44 -24.19
C ILE A 414 18.74 43.23 -24.49
N ARG A 415 19.34 42.05 -24.39
CA ARG A 415 18.64 40.80 -24.63
C ARG A 415 18.59 39.94 -23.40
N ASP A 416 17.43 39.32 -23.16
CA ASP A 416 17.25 38.29 -22.17
C ASP A 416 16.70 37.04 -22.84
N GLN A 417 17.12 35.84 -22.41
CA GLN A 417 16.81 34.58 -23.07
C GLN A 417 16.18 33.61 -22.11
N PHE A 418 15.04 33.08 -22.51
CA PHE A 418 14.29 32.09 -21.74
C PHE A 418 14.04 30.84 -22.58
N LEU A 419 13.94 29.71 -21.92
CA LEU A 419 13.41 28.49 -22.49
C LEU A 419 11.94 28.35 -22.07
N VAL A 420 11.05 28.34 -23.03
CA VAL A 420 9.63 28.05 -22.82
C VAL A 420 9.38 26.62 -23.21
N ARG A 421 8.96 25.83 -22.22
CA ARG A 421 8.57 24.44 -22.39
C ARG A 421 7.06 24.36 -22.35
N LEU A 422 6.47 23.93 -23.45
CA LEU A 422 5.04 23.67 -23.62
C LEU A 422 4.80 22.18 -23.53
N VAL A 423 3.84 21.75 -22.70
CA VAL A 423 3.46 20.34 -22.54
C VAL A 423 1.98 20.19 -22.88
N ASN A 424 1.70 19.34 -23.84
CA ASN A 424 0.35 18.94 -24.19
C ASN A 424 0.00 17.64 -23.44
N LYS A 425 -1.01 17.66 -22.58
CA LYS A 425 -1.51 16.50 -21.81
C LYS A 425 -2.72 15.82 -22.45
N ARG A 426 -3.08 16.24 -23.68
CA ARG A 426 -4.22 15.66 -24.43
C ARG A 426 -3.76 14.50 -25.32
N PRO A 427 -4.64 13.54 -25.61
CA PRO A 427 -4.36 12.47 -26.56
C PRO A 427 -4.30 12.94 -28.02
N GLU A 428 -4.59 14.22 -28.29
CA GLU A 428 -4.59 14.84 -29.61
C GLU A 428 -3.55 15.96 -29.68
N PRO A 429 -2.96 16.27 -30.86
CA PRO A 429 -2.09 17.43 -31.03
C PRO A 429 -2.81 18.71 -30.63
N ALA A 430 -2.12 19.64 -29.98
CA ALA A 430 -2.66 20.93 -29.57
C ALA A 430 -1.76 22.07 -30.05
N THR A 431 -2.36 23.16 -30.53
CA THR A 431 -1.64 24.33 -31.02
C THR A 431 -1.73 25.46 -29.99
N PHE A 432 -0.59 25.96 -29.59
CA PHE A 432 -0.46 27.01 -28.56
C PHE A 432 0.08 28.30 -29.18
N VAL A 433 -0.44 29.42 -28.71
CA VAL A 433 0.06 30.76 -28.98
C VAL A 433 0.71 31.29 -27.72
N VAL A 434 1.95 31.76 -27.84
CA VAL A 434 2.73 32.35 -26.74
C VAL A 434 2.89 33.83 -27.02
N THR A 435 2.43 34.67 -26.10
CA THR A 435 2.54 36.12 -26.18
C THR A 435 3.11 36.69 -24.89
N THR A 436 3.73 37.85 -24.97
CA THR A 436 4.22 38.61 -23.81
C THR A 436 3.36 39.84 -23.60
N ALA A 437 3.10 40.21 -22.36
CA ALA A 437 2.33 41.38 -21.98
C ALA A 437 2.96 42.09 -20.75
N GLY A 438 2.77 43.41 -20.65
CA GLY A 438 3.19 44.18 -19.45
C GLY A 438 4.64 44.72 -19.49
N GLY A 439 5.32 44.59 -20.63
CA GLY A 439 6.62 45.23 -20.85
C GLY A 439 6.51 46.67 -21.36
N PRO A 440 7.64 47.41 -21.45
CA PRO A 440 7.72 48.75 -22.07
C PRO A 440 7.30 48.74 -23.53
N ALA A 441 6.92 49.92 -24.11
CA ALA A 441 6.35 50.03 -25.45
C ALA A 441 7.24 49.48 -26.59
N GLU A 442 8.56 49.50 -26.41
CA GLU A 442 9.55 49.02 -27.39
C GLU A 442 10.07 47.61 -27.14
N PHE A 443 9.44 46.91 -26.22
CA PHE A 443 9.78 45.54 -25.85
C PHE A 443 9.34 44.56 -26.96
N ARG A 444 10.28 43.81 -27.52
CA ARG A 444 10.04 42.86 -28.61
C ARG A 444 10.34 41.44 -28.20
N GLN A 445 9.48 40.52 -28.62
CA GLN A 445 9.71 39.08 -28.49
C GLN A 445 10.10 38.48 -29.83
N SER A 446 10.94 37.43 -29.79
CA SER A 446 11.20 36.55 -30.92
C SER A 446 11.27 35.08 -30.51
N GLY A 447 11.03 34.16 -31.43
CA GLY A 447 11.00 32.73 -31.21
C GLY A 447 9.60 32.11 -31.12
N PHE A 448 8.56 32.97 -31.05
CA PHE A 448 7.14 32.55 -31.01
C PHE A 448 6.27 33.45 -31.91
N GLU A 449 6.75 33.75 -33.10
CA GLU A 449 6.00 34.56 -34.08
C GLU A 449 4.81 33.80 -34.65
N ALA A 450 4.90 32.46 -34.74
CA ALA A 450 3.85 31.58 -35.20
C ALA A 450 3.35 30.66 -34.09
N PRO A 451 2.09 30.21 -34.17
CA PRO A 451 1.57 29.19 -33.23
C PRO A 451 2.42 27.92 -33.27
N VAL A 452 2.59 27.30 -32.11
CA VAL A 452 3.40 26.10 -31.93
C VAL A 452 2.49 24.89 -31.76
N THR A 453 2.57 23.92 -32.65
CA THR A 453 1.84 22.66 -32.52
C THR A 453 2.67 21.66 -31.74
N VAL A 454 2.13 21.23 -30.59
CA VAL A 454 2.73 20.23 -29.72
C VAL A 454 2.03 18.90 -29.97
N PRO A 455 2.77 17.81 -30.25
CA PRO A 455 2.19 16.50 -30.48
C PRO A 455 1.29 16.03 -29.34
N ALA A 456 0.45 15.04 -29.63
CA ALA A 456 -0.34 14.36 -28.60
C ALA A 456 0.57 13.86 -27.48
N MET A 457 0.23 14.15 -26.22
CA MET A 457 1.02 13.78 -25.06
C MET A 457 2.51 14.16 -25.18
N GLY A 458 2.81 15.19 -25.99
CA GLY A 458 4.16 15.64 -26.30
C GLY A 458 4.56 16.89 -25.53
N GLU A 459 5.79 17.27 -25.76
CA GLU A 459 6.35 18.55 -25.28
C GLU A 459 7.17 19.20 -26.38
N GLU A 460 7.19 20.51 -26.34
CA GLU A 460 8.03 21.33 -27.21
C GLU A 460 8.76 22.35 -26.36
N VAL A 461 10.07 22.48 -26.59
CA VAL A 461 10.91 23.44 -25.88
C VAL A 461 11.50 24.38 -26.91
N ARG A 462 11.19 25.68 -26.79
CA ARG A 462 11.73 26.72 -27.68
C ARG A 462 12.30 27.88 -26.90
N PRO A 463 13.35 28.54 -27.45
CA PRO A 463 13.86 29.76 -26.87
C PRO A 463 12.89 30.92 -27.11
N LEU A 464 12.61 31.69 -26.08
CA LEU A 464 11.96 32.99 -26.12
C LEU A 464 13.03 34.03 -25.89
N ILE A 465 13.33 34.81 -26.92
CA ILE A 465 14.33 35.88 -26.87
C ILE A 465 13.57 37.18 -26.75
N LEU A 466 13.92 37.93 -25.74
CA LEU A 466 13.34 39.24 -25.44
C LEU A 466 14.38 40.33 -25.65
N GLN A 467 13.98 41.38 -26.33
CA GLN A 467 14.88 42.49 -26.69
C GLN A 467 14.26 43.82 -26.30
N GLN A 468 15.09 44.68 -25.74
CA GLN A 468 14.73 46.07 -25.49
C GLN A 468 15.85 46.98 -25.98
N PRO A 469 15.55 48.09 -26.70
CA PRO A 469 16.54 49.10 -27.05
C PRO A 469 17.20 49.66 -25.80
N ARG A 470 18.52 49.91 -25.87
CA ARG A 470 19.28 50.54 -24.76
C ARG A 470 18.72 51.92 -24.42
N SER A 471 18.30 52.69 -25.43
CA SER A 471 17.78 54.05 -25.27
C SER A 471 16.49 54.11 -24.42
N SER A 472 15.70 53.07 -24.41
CA SER A 472 14.42 52.99 -23.66
C SER A 472 14.51 52.15 -22.40
N TYR A 473 15.68 51.59 -22.11
CA TYR A 473 15.84 50.74 -20.92
C TYR A 473 15.99 51.56 -19.63
N ALA A 474 15.08 51.36 -18.69
CA ALA A 474 15.04 52.07 -17.42
C ALA A 474 15.47 51.24 -16.20
N GLY A 475 15.79 49.94 -16.41
CA GLY A 475 16.13 48.99 -15.36
C GLY A 475 15.34 47.68 -15.49
N PRO A 476 15.60 46.67 -14.63
CA PRO A 476 14.85 45.41 -14.63
C PRO A 476 13.36 45.67 -14.43
N PHE A 477 12.54 44.88 -15.14
CA PHE A 477 11.09 44.98 -15.06
C PHE A 477 10.44 43.62 -15.16
N ARG A 478 9.19 43.50 -14.69
CA ARG A 478 8.40 42.29 -14.77
C ARG A 478 7.45 42.34 -15.95
N PHE A 479 7.30 41.21 -16.60
CA PHE A 479 6.38 41.01 -17.70
C PHE A 479 5.67 39.65 -17.54
N LYS A 480 4.55 39.48 -18.22
CA LYS A 480 3.80 38.22 -18.21
C LYS A 480 4.00 37.50 -19.53
N VAL A 481 4.26 36.20 -19.45
CA VAL A 481 4.15 35.27 -20.56
C VAL A 481 2.77 34.64 -20.51
N ASP A 482 1.99 34.85 -21.55
CA ASP A 482 0.63 34.30 -21.71
C ASP A 482 0.66 33.20 -22.77
N VAL A 483 0.20 32.02 -22.39
CA VAL A 483 0.09 30.86 -23.28
C VAL A 483 -1.38 30.48 -23.42
N ARG A 484 -1.87 30.50 -24.67
CA ARG A 484 -3.26 30.17 -25.00
C ARG A 484 -3.30 29.02 -26.00
N ASP A 485 -4.27 28.14 -25.80
CA ASP A 485 -4.65 27.17 -26.81
C ASP A 485 -5.53 27.85 -27.88
N VAL A 486 -5.25 27.57 -29.16
CA VAL A 486 -6.07 28.09 -30.26
C VAL A 486 -7.54 27.66 -30.13
N ALA A 487 -7.82 26.48 -29.59
CA ALA A 487 -9.18 26.00 -29.29
C ALA A 487 -9.87 26.71 -28.11
N GLY A 488 -9.20 27.63 -27.43
CA GLY A 488 -9.78 28.45 -26.35
C GLY A 488 -9.97 27.75 -24.99
N ASN A 489 -9.61 26.47 -24.86
CA ASN A 489 -9.83 25.66 -23.66
C ASN A 489 -8.73 25.82 -22.60
N TYR A 490 -7.67 26.55 -22.88
CA TYR A 490 -6.50 26.64 -22.02
C TYR A 490 -5.89 28.03 -22.12
N ARG A 491 -5.70 28.66 -20.97
CA ARG A 491 -4.94 29.91 -20.83
C ARG A 491 -4.22 29.90 -19.51
N LEU A 492 -2.91 30.11 -19.57
CA LEU A 492 -2.08 30.29 -18.39
C LEU A 492 -1.14 31.48 -18.57
N GLU A 493 -0.93 32.20 -17.48
CA GLU A 493 -0.01 33.33 -17.39
C GLU A 493 1.11 33.01 -16.39
N ARG A 494 2.33 33.43 -16.71
CA ARG A 494 3.44 33.43 -15.76
C ARG A 494 4.14 34.76 -15.77
N GLU A 495 4.37 35.29 -14.57
CA GLU A 495 5.17 36.49 -14.37
C GLU A 495 6.65 36.13 -14.37
N VAL A 496 7.46 36.86 -15.15
CA VAL A 496 8.90 36.66 -15.33
C VAL A 496 9.55 38.01 -15.27
N GLU A 497 10.80 38.07 -14.80
CA GLU A 497 11.56 39.28 -14.70
C GLU A 497 12.58 39.39 -15.85
N PHE A 498 12.56 40.51 -16.59
CA PHE A 498 13.57 40.86 -17.56
C PHE A 498 14.74 41.51 -16.79
N LEU A 499 15.94 40.94 -16.92
CA LEU A 499 17.14 41.43 -16.29
C LEU A 499 17.98 42.22 -17.28
N GLY A 500 18.77 43.15 -16.77
CA GLY A 500 19.73 43.95 -17.53
C GLY A 500 20.68 44.64 -16.57
N PRO A 501 21.66 45.37 -17.11
CA PRO A 501 22.64 46.13 -16.34
C PRO A 501 21.97 47.26 -15.54
N ASP A 502 22.72 47.87 -14.62
CA ASP A 502 22.27 49.08 -13.93
C ASP A 502 22.08 50.19 -14.98
N ALA A 503 20.87 50.76 -15.02
CA ALA A 503 20.51 51.80 -15.95
C ALA A 503 21.38 53.09 -15.81
N ARG A 504 22.01 53.32 -14.65
CA ARG A 504 22.93 54.43 -14.42
C ARG A 504 24.25 54.19 -15.15
N LEU A 505 24.82 53.01 -15.04
CA LEU A 505 26.08 52.63 -15.70
C LEU A 505 25.93 52.66 -17.22
N LEU A 506 24.78 52.22 -17.75
CA LEU A 506 24.51 52.34 -19.19
C LEU A 506 24.51 53.76 -19.71
N ARG A 507 23.97 54.74 -18.97
CA ARG A 507 23.95 56.16 -19.34
C ARG A 507 25.33 56.81 -19.25
N GLU A 508 26.13 56.38 -18.28
CA GLU A 508 27.52 56.84 -18.13
C GLU A 508 28.40 56.33 -19.29
N ASP A 509 28.22 55.09 -19.75
CA ASP A 509 28.90 54.52 -20.90
C ASP A 509 28.54 55.24 -22.21
N GLU A 510 27.27 55.63 -22.39
CA GLU A 510 26.81 56.41 -23.54
C GLU A 510 27.34 57.85 -23.52
N ALA A 511 27.44 58.47 -22.35
CA ALA A 511 27.98 59.83 -22.18
C ALA A 511 29.51 59.88 -22.30
N GLY A 512 30.20 58.76 -21.96
CA GLY A 512 31.68 58.69 -21.93
C GLY A 512 32.34 58.25 -23.24
N GLY A 513 31.61 57.89 -24.28
CA GLY A 513 32.11 57.63 -25.65
C GLY A 513 33.15 56.52 -25.79
N LYS A 514 33.26 55.57 -24.84
CA LYS A 514 34.13 54.39 -24.97
C LYS A 514 33.32 53.14 -25.42
N PRO A 515 33.77 52.42 -26.48
CA PRO A 515 33.16 51.16 -26.83
C PRO A 515 33.34 50.15 -25.69
N GLY A 516 32.25 49.64 -25.16
CA GLY A 516 32.22 48.69 -24.04
C GLY A 516 33.11 47.48 -24.30
N LYS A 517 34.01 47.18 -23.38
CA LYS A 517 34.67 45.88 -23.29
C LYS A 517 33.61 44.86 -22.84
N ASP A 518 33.59 43.71 -23.50
CA ASP A 518 32.83 42.52 -23.06
C ASP A 518 33.14 42.24 -21.57
N GLU A 519 32.32 42.75 -20.67
CA GLU A 519 32.34 42.31 -19.26
C GLU A 519 31.50 41.03 -19.15
N THR A 520 32.19 39.90 -19.32
CA THR A 520 31.73 38.63 -18.83
C THR A 520 31.53 38.70 -17.32
N ALA A 521 30.34 38.39 -16.86
CA ALA A 521 29.94 38.36 -15.46
C ALA A 521 30.97 37.65 -14.54
N PRO A 522 31.16 38.10 -13.29
CA PRO A 522 32.09 37.45 -12.37
C PRO A 522 31.65 36.03 -12.06
N ASN A 523 32.60 35.11 -12.19
CA ASN A 523 32.47 33.73 -11.74
C ASN A 523 32.05 33.68 -10.27
N LEU A 524 30.80 33.38 -10.00
CA LEU A 524 30.34 32.92 -8.70
C LEU A 524 30.64 31.39 -8.60
N ARG A 525 31.63 31.08 -7.74
CA ARG A 525 31.93 29.73 -7.26
C ARG A 525 30.80 29.18 -6.41
#